data_f2d4f09e0b59c949bab255640b1718f9
#
_entry.id   f2d4f09e0b59c949bab255640b1718f9
#
_cell.length_a   1.000
_cell.length_b   1.000
_cell.length_c   1.000
_cell.angle_alpha   90.00
_cell.angle_beta   90.00
_cell.angle_gamma   90.00
#
_symmetry.space_group_name_H-M   'P 1'
#
loop_
_entity.id
_entity.type
_entity.pdbx_description
1 polymer ?
#
loop_
_entity_poly.entity_id
_entity_poly.type
_entity_poly.pdbx_seq_one_letter_code
_entity_poly.pdbx_strand_id
1 'polypeptide(L)'
;MVDTERLADTIASDPEWLRRVRSDGTTVGEAAAGLVDALRSVDSTITQRYWRACGAGRNHVYGRAYASLYGRCANAEYKGKLCTIQAMPREIRAILLHQRIADADAADAYGSFTADLLLKVCPRAREGNSHHKIFEMTEPEAREATLVTIHKHFNILADGRSAAKRLLLLMLFCSDENFPGAFTKWKKGLTVPEEAELPASVQLYFSQLLNARELILSRYTDFKDLAQWLNEKDSYFSGKKQKKCEVTAFSHLLGSVEHHLLSDFAVATAGLGHIPEDLIFDGIHIVIPRHSSTAAIDAMAGRVSSDIRDGEGWTRFRVRVKDFDLPAGVPASRRTEADRPAARSQPPPMSPRRQLATPAPLAQQRPMA
;
A
#
# COMPACT_ATOMS: atom_id res chain seq x y z
N MET A 1 0.54 -10.17 -20.44
CA MET A 1 0.63 -11.66 -20.44
C MET A 1 1.56 -12.04 -19.30
N VAL A 2 1.09 -12.80 -18.34
CA VAL A 2 1.83 -13.24 -17.16
C VAL A 2 2.67 -14.48 -17.45
N ASP A 3 3.80 -14.64 -16.78
CA ASP A 3 4.73 -15.77 -17.00
C ASP A 3 4.36 -16.98 -16.13
N THR A 4 3.25 -17.65 -16.52
CA THR A 4 2.73 -18.81 -15.79
C THR A 4 3.62 -20.05 -15.89
N GLU A 5 4.38 -20.19 -16.99
CA GLU A 5 5.31 -21.30 -17.15
C GLU A 5 6.48 -21.20 -16.18
N ARG A 6 7.06 -20.01 -16.05
CA ARG A 6 8.11 -19.76 -15.07
C ARG A 6 7.62 -20.01 -13.65
N LEU A 7 6.38 -19.63 -13.32
CA LEU A 7 5.81 -19.91 -12.00
C LEU A 7 5.65 -21.43 -11.79
N ALA A 8 5.19 -22.16 -12.78
CA ALA A 8 5.07 -23.63 -12.70
C ALA A 8 6.44 -24.31 -12.54
N ASP A 9 7.46 -23.88 -13.30
CA ASP A 9 8.82 -24.38 -13.15
C ASP A 9 9.42 -24.07 -11.77
N THR A 10 9.08 -22.88 -11.21
CA THR A 10 9.50 -22.50 -9.84
C THR A 10 8.85 -23.41 -8.81
N ILE A 11 7.56 -23.72 -8.95
CA ILE A 11 6.86 -24.67 -8.06
C ILE A 11 7.52 -26.04 -8.12
N ALA A 12 7.86 -26.52 -9.31
CA ALA A 12 8.51 -27.81 -9.52
C ALA A 12 9.92 -27.86 -8.90
N SER A 13 10.63 -26.74 -8.81
CA SER A 13 11.95 -26.64 -8.16
C SER A 13 11.90 -26.56 -6.63
N ASP A 14 10.71 -26.41 -6.04
CA ASP A 14 10.41 -26.37 -4.60
C ASP A 14 11.37 -25.49 -3.75
N PRO A 15 11.59 -24.21 -4.09
CA PRO A 15 12.42 -23.35 -3.28
C PRO A 15 11.81 -23.12 -1.89
N GLU A 16 12.64 -22.97 -0.87
CA GLU A 16 12.23 -22.89 0.54
C GLU A 16 11.13 -21.87 0.83
N TRP A 17 11.14 -20.72 0.16
CA TRP A 17 10.13 -19.66 0.38
C TRP A 17 8.71 -20.09 0.01
N LEU A 18 8.48 -21.12 -0.82
CA LEU A 18 7.16 -21.69 -1.11
C LEU A 18 6.51 -22.35 0.12
N ARG A 19 7.31 -22.79 1.09
CA ARG A 19 6.84 -23.45 2.32
C ARG A 19 6.35 -22.44 3.37
N ARG A 20 6.53 -21.14 3.16
CA ARG A 20 6.09 -20.11 4.08
C ARG A 20 4.56 -20.13 4.21
N VAL A 21 4.07 -20.22 5.46
CA VAL A 21 2.64 -20.22 5.77
C VAL A 21 2.10 -18.80 5.71
N ARG A 22 0.96 -18.62 5.05
CA ARG A 22 0.21 -17.38 4.91
C ARG A 22 -0.75 -17.19 6.09
N SER A 23 -1.33 -16.01 6.21
CA SER A 23 -2.32 -15.70 7.27
C SER A 23 -3.61 -16.51 7.22
N ASP A 24 -3.93 -17.10 6.06
CA ASP A 24 -5.09 -18.00 5.87
C ASP A 24 -4.78 -19.48 6.17
N GLY A 25 -3.56 -19.79 6.62
CA GLY A 25 -3.09 -21.13 6.93
C GLY A 25 -2.57 -21.94 5.74
N THR A 26 -2.71 -21.43 4.50
CA THR A 26 -2.13 -22.07 3.31
C THR A 26 -0.66 -21.71 3.15
N THR A 27 0.10 -22.50 2.40
CA THR A 27 1.46 -22.15 2.02
C THR A 27 1.48 -21.24 0.79
N VAL A 28 2.60 -20.54 0.59
CA VAL A 28 2.81 -19.75 -0.65
C VAL A 28 2.80 -20.67 -1.88
N GLY A 29 3.33 -21.90 -1.76
CA GLY A 29 3.33 -22.90 -2.82
C GLY A 29 1.93 -23.36 -3.23
N GLU A 30 1.06 -23.64 -2.26
CA GLU A 30 -0.35 -23.99 -2.53
C GLU A 30 -1.08 -22.85 -3.24
N ALA A 31 -0.87 -21.61 -2.79
CA ALA A 31 -1.45 -20.44 -3.46
C ALA A 31 -0.92 -20.26 -4.90
N ALA A 32 0.38 -20.50 -5.11
CA ALA A 32 1.01 -20.43 -6.43
C ALA A 32 0.48 -21.52 -7.37
N ALA A 33 0.36 -22.77 -6.90
CA ALA A 33 -0.18 -23.88 -7.67
C ALA A 33 -1.63 -23.63 -8.08
N GLY A 34 -2.49 -23.22 -7.13
CA GLY A 34 -3.88 -22.87 -7.43
C GLY A 34 -4.00 -21.73 -8.45
N LEU A 35 -3.08 -20.76 -8.42
CA LEU A 35 -3.06 -19.68 -9.40
C LEU A 35 -2.65 -20.17 -10.80
N VAL A 36 -1.62 -21.03 -10.91
CA VAL A 36 -1.20 -21.63 -12.19
C VAL A 36 -2.36 -22.43 -12.82
N ASP A 37 -3.02 -23.26 -12.02
CA ASP A 37 -4.15 -24.07 -12.49
C ASP A 37 -5.30 -23.20 -12.96
N ALA A 38 -5.62 -22.15 -12.20
CA ALA A 38 -6.65 -21.20 -12.56
C ALA A 38 -6.32 -20.45 -13.87
N LEU A 39 -5.09 -19.95 -14.00
CA LEU A 39 -4.65 -19.22 -15.20
C LEU A 39 -4.59 -20.13 -16.46
N ARG A 40 -4.31 -21.42 -16.30
CA ARG A 40 -4.34 -22.41 -17.38
C ARG A 40 -5.75 -22.85 -17.79
N SER A 41 -6.70 -22.83 -16.86
CA SER A 41 -8.08 -23.27 -17.07
C SER A 41 -8.99 -22.18 -17.65
N VAL A 42 -8.49 -20.97 -17.88
CA VAL A 42 -9.29 -19.82 -18.30
C VAL A 42 -9.15 -19.59 -19.81
N ASP A 43 -10.24 -19.75 -20.54
CA ASP A 43 -10.33 -19.39 -21.97
C ASP A 43 -10.39 -17.87 -22.21
N SER A 44 -10.47 -17.07 -21.16
CA SER A 44 -10.67 -15.62 -21.26
C SER A 44 -9.88 -14.86 -20.22
N THR A 45 -9.72 -13.56 -20.43
CA THR A 45 -9.03 -12.62 -19.55
C THR A 45 -9.66 -12.59 -18.16
N ILE A 46 -8.89 -12.83 -17.11
CA ILE A 46 -9.31 -12.56 -15.72
C ILE A 46 -9.25 -11.05 -15.52
N THR A 47 -10.35 -10.45 -15.10
CA THR A 47 -10.44 -9.03 -14.83
C THR A 47 -10.37 -8.79 -13.31
N GLN A 48 -9.43 -7.97 -12.86
CA GLN A 48 -9.40 -7.47 -11.50
C GLN A 48 -10.26 -6.21 -11.41
N ARG A 49 -11.21 -6.19 -10.47
CA ARG A 49 -12.02 -5.00 -10.16
C ARG A 49 -11.67 -4.49 -8.78
N TYR A 50 -11.77 -3.19 -8.63
CA TYR A 50 -11.54 -2.52 -7.34
C TYR A 50 -12.87 -2.04 -6.76
N TRP A 51 -13.03 -2.19 -5.46
CA TRP A 51 -14.17 -1.73 -4.70
C TRP A 51 -13.71 -0.97 -3.46
N ARG A 52 -14.54 -0.07 -2.97
CA ARG A 52 -14.32 0.69 -1.75
C ARG A 52 -15.54 0.58 -0.85
N ALA A 53 -15.33 0.70 0.46
CA ALA A 53 -16.42 0.75 1.41
C ALA A 53 -17.21 2.06 1.23
N CYS A 54 -18.54 1.96 1.17
CA CYS A 54 -19.43 3.11 1.20
C CYS A 54 -20.01 3.26 2.60
N GLY A 55 -20.01 4.47 3.13
CA GLY A 55 -20.72 4.76 4.40
C GLY A 55 -22.23 4.63 4.21
N ALA A 56 -22.93 4.06 5.21
CA ALA A 56 -24.37 3.89 5.17
C ALA A 56 -25.08 5.25 5.03
N GLY A 57 -25.91 5.38 3.98
CA GLY A 57 -26.72 6.55 3.75
C GLY A 57 -25.95 7.81 3.31
N ARG A 58 -24.66 7.72 3.05
CA ARG A 58 -23.82 8.84 2.56
C ARG A 58 -23.30 8.52 1.17
N ASN A 59 -23.33 9.52 0.28
CA ASN A 59 -22.76 9.41 -1.07
C ASN A 59 -21.22 9.41 -1.09
N HIS A 60 -20.58 9.21 0.08
CA HIS A 60 -19.14 9.24 0.22
C HIS A 60 -18.58 7.82 0.27
N VAL A 61 -17.50 7.62 -0.47
CA VAL A 61 -16.73 6.39 -0.52
C VAL A 61 -15.45 6.62 0.27
N TYR A 62 -15.22 5.78 1.28
CA TYR A 62 -14.10 5.94 2.22
C TYR A 62 -13.11 4.79 2.12
N GLY A 63 -11.89 5.06 2.55
CA GLY A 63 -10.85 4.06 2.73
C GLY A 63 -10.18 3.63 1.42
N ARG A 64 -9.38 2.60 1.57
CA ARG A 64 -8.54 2.03 0.51
C ARG A 64 -9.38 1.26 -0.52
N ALA A 65 -8.94 1.25 -1.77
CA ALA A 65 -9.48 0.35 -2.79
C ALA A 65 -8.97 -1.08 -2.56
N TYR A 66 -9.90 -2.03 -2.62
CA TYR A 66 -9.61 -3.46 -2.54
C TYR A 66 -9.91 -4.12 -3.86
N ALA A 67 -8.99 -4.99 -4.28
CA ALA A 67 -9.16 -5.75 -5.51
C ALA A 67 -10.01 -7.00 -5.27
N SER A 68 -10.84 -7.35 -6.26
CA SER A 68 -11.48 -8.65 -6.35
C SER A 68 -11.34 -9.18 -7.77
N LEU A 69 -11.17 -10.50 -7.90
CA LEU A 69 -11.09 -11.13 -9.20
C LEU A 69 -12.50 -11.46 -9.71
N TYR A 70 -12.75 -11.06 -10.94
CA TYR A 70 -13.93 -11.42 -11.72
C TYR A 70 -13.49 -12.12 -13.00
N GLY A 71 -14.01 -13.31 -13.23
CA GLY A 71 -13.76 -14.04 -14.44
C GLY A 71 -14.61 -15.30 -14.45
N ARG A 72 -14.85 -15.86 -15.63
CA ARG A 72 -15.39 -17.22 -15.74
C ARG A 72 -14.23 -18.16 -15.46
N CYS A 73 -14.09 -18.59 -14.22
CA CYS A 73 -13.25 -19.74 -13.92
C CYS A 73 -14.07 -20.97 -14.28
N ALA A 74 -13.59 -21.81 -15.19
CA ALA A 74 -14.27 -23.04 -15.58
C ALA A 74 -14.47 -23.98 -14.38
N ASN A 75 -13.62 -23.85 -13.36
CA ASN A 75 -13.69 -24.65 -12.16
C ASN A 75 -14.27 -23.85 -10.98
N ALA A 76 -15.47 -24.20 -10.54
CA ALA A 76 -16.18 -23.57 -9.43
C ALA A 76 -15.40 -23.65 -8.08
N GLU A 77 -14.47 -24.59 -7.93
CA GLU A 77 -13.61 -24.75 -6.74
C GLU A 77 -12.70 -23.55 -6.48
N TYR A 78 -12.29 -22.85 -7.55
CA TYR A 78 -11.41 -21.68 -7.42
C TYR A 78 -12.18 -20.37 -7.17
N LYS A 79 -13.49 -20.40 -7.24
CA LYS A 79 -14.33 -19.22 -7.00
C LYS A 79 -14.17 -18.76 -5.56
N GLY A 80 -13.38 -17.69 -5.36
CA GLY A 80 -13.07 -17.10 -4.05
C GLY A 80 -11.72 -17.50 -3.44
N LYS A 81 -11.00 -18.47 -4.01
CA LYS A 81 -9.65 -18.86 -3.56
C LYS A 81 -8.51 -18.17 -4.34
N LEU A 82 -8.82 -17.54 -5.47
CA LEU A 82 -7.81 -16.82 -6.27
C LEU A 82 -7.34 -15.57 -5.53
N CYS A 83 -6.03 -15.48 -5.30
CA CYS A 83 -5.42 -14.25 -4.84
C CYS A 83 -5.48 -13.19 -5.94
N THR A 84 -5.98 -12.00 -5.60
CA THR A 84 -5.78 -10.83 -6.44
C THR A 84 -4.30 -10.46 -6.49
N ILE A 85 -3.84 -9.75 -7.51
CA ILE A 85 -2.45 -9.26 -7.56
C ILE A 85 -2.11 -8.45 -6.31
N GLN A 86 -3.06 -7.67 -5.79
CA GLN A 86 -2.92 -6.90 -4.56
C GLN A 86 -2.65 -7.78 -3.32
N ALA A 87 -3.30 -8.93 -3.21
CA ALA A 87 -3.15 -9.87 -2.09
C ALA A 87 -2.08 -10.95 -2.32
N MET A 88 -1.51 -10.99 -3.51
CA MET A 88 -0.53 -11.99 -3.91
C MET A 88 0.81 -11.77 -3.21
N PRO A 89 1.51 -12.84 -2.76
CA PRO A 89 2.88 -12.74 -2.25
C PRO A 89 3.81 -12.04 -3.26
N ARG A 90 4.72 -11.20 -2.75
CA ARG A 90 5.65 -10.41 -3.57
C ARG A 90 6.46 -11.29 -4.52
N GLU A 91 6.89 -12.45 -4.06
CA GLU A 91 7.70 -13.40 -4.83
C GLU A 91 6.93 -13.93 -6.05
N ILE A 92 5.66 -14.26 -5.87
CA ILE A 92 4.79 -14.69 -6.99
C ILE A 92 4.57 -13.55 -7.97
N ARG A 93 4.30 -12.33 -7.47
CA ARG A 93 4.17 -11.13 -8.32
C ARG A 93 5.44 -10.89 -9.14
N ALA A 94 6.61 -10.98 -8.49
CA ALA A 94 7.89 -10.81 -9.16
C ALA A 94 8.08 -11.79 -10.33
N ILE A 95 7.73 -13.06 -10.13
CA ILE A 95 7.85 -14.08 -11.19
C ILE A 95 6.89 -13.81 -12.36
N LEU A 96 5.63 -13.48 -12.05
CA LEU A 96 4.60 -13.29 -13.06
C LEU A 96 4.80 -12.01 -13.88
N LEU A 97 5.31 -10.95 -13.26
CA LEU A 97 5.34 -9.59 -13.80
C LEU A 97 6.76 -9.12 -14.17
N HIS A 98 7.79 -9.94 -13.87
CA HIS A 98 9.17 -9.61 -14.15
C HIS A 98 9.40 -9.21 -15.62
N GLN A 99 10.22 -8.17 -15.82
CA GLN A 99 10.60 -7.61 -17.13
C GLN A 99 9.48 -6.89 -17.90
N ARG A 100 8.28 -6.71 -17.35
CA ARG A 100 7.17 -6.06 -18.05
C ARG A 100 6.54 -4.93 -17.28
N ILE A 101 6.69 -4.93 -15.98
CA ILE A 101 5.97 -4.06 -15.07
C ILE A 101 6.96 -3.48 -14.06
N ALA A 102 6.91 -2.18 -13.86
CA ALA A 102 7.55 -1.52 -12.73
C ALA A 102 6.58 -1.47 -11.55
N ASP A 103 7.07 -1.74 -10.35
CA ASP A 103 6.36 -1.54 -9.09
C ASP A 103 6.69 -0.15 -8.57
N ALA A 104 5.77 0.78 -8.73
CA ALA A 104 5.94 2.16 -8.34
C ALA A 104 5.10 2.46 -7.09
N ASP A 105 5.74 2.76 -5.97
CA ASP A 105 5.10 3.02 -4.68
C ASP A 105 5.22 4.47 -4.26
N ALA A 106 4.25 4.94 -3.49
CA ALA A 106 4.41 6.16 -2.70
C ALA A 106 5.45 5.93 -1.59
N ALA A 107 6.54 6.70 -1.63
CA ALA A 107 7.59 6.57 -0.64
C ALA A 107 7.10 7.10 0.71
N ASP A 108 7.18 6.24 1.76
CA ASP A 108 6.71 6.57 3.12
C ASP A 108 5.29 7.17 3.15
N ALA A 109 4.37 6.54 2.43
CA ALA A 109 3.04 7.06 2.15
C ALA A 109 2.34 7.64 3.40
N TYR A 110 2.19 6.85 4.44
CA TYR A 110 1.43 7.29 5.63
C TYR A 110 2.13 8.36 6.46
N GLY A 111 3.45 8.35 6.56
CA GLY A 111 4.23 9.41 7.21
C GLY A 111 4.06 10.73 6.46
N SER A 112 4.23 10.70 5.14
CA SER A 112 4.07 11.85 4.26
C SER A 112 2.64 12.40 4.29
N PHE A 113 1.62 11.52 4.23
CA PHE A 113 0.21 11.92 4.31
C PHE A 113 -0.12 12.57 5.66
N THR A 114 0.39 12.00 6.76
CA THR A 114 0.19 12.57 8.10
C THR A 114 0.77 13.97 8.20
N ALA A 115 1.99 14.18 7.70
CA ALA A 115 2.66 15.48 7.73
C ALA A 115 1.93 16.52 6.87
N ASP A 116 1.50 16.15 5.66
CA ASP A 116 0.77 17.06 4.77
C ASP A 116 -0.67 17.35 5.29
N LEU A 117 -1.38 16.37 5.84
CA LEU A 117 -2.66 16.59 6.52
C LEU A 117 -2.51 17.54 7.72
N LEU A 118 -1.44 17.36 8.51
CA LEU A 118 -1.16 18.24 9.64
C LEU A 118 -0.94 19.68 9.18
N LEU A 119 -0.21 19.92 8.08
CA LEU A 119 -0.05 21.25 7.50
C LEU A 119 -1.38 21.84 6.98
N LYS A 120 -2.26 21.02 6.41
CA LYS A 120 -3.58 21.47 5.95
C LYS A 120 -4.47 21.94 7.10
N VAL A 121 -4.36 21.34 8.29
CA VAL A 121 -5.14 21.72 9.47
C VAL A 121 -4.44 22.73 10.37
N CYS A 122 -3.13 22.74 10.39
CA CYS A 122 -2.28 23.62 11.17
C CYS A 122 -1.09 24.10 10.33
N PRO A 123 -1.24 25.16 9.50
CA PRO A 123 -0.19 25.62 8.59
C PRO A 123 1.14 25.97 9.27
N ARG A 124 1.09 26.37 10.54
CA ARG A 124 2.28 26.70 11.34
C ARG A 124 2.88 25.51 12.12
N ALA A 125 2.36 24.31 11.93
CA ALA A 125 2.84 23.12 12.65
C ALA A 125 4.35 22.86 12.47
N ARG A 126 4.94 23.35 11.38
CA ARG A 126 6.36 23.23 11.06
C ARG A 126 7.24 24.27 11.79
N GLU A 127 6.68 25.43 12.17
CA GLU A 127 7.43 26.55 12.71
C GLU A 127 7.83 26.36 14.18
N GLY A 128 7.22 25.40 14.87
CA GLY A 128 7.46 25.10 16.27
C GLY A 128 8.06 23.72 16.52
N ASN A 129 8.49 23.49 17.75
CA ASN A 129 9.06 22.19 18.16
C ASN A 129 7.98 21.11 18.42
N SER A 130 6.69 21.47 18.37
CA SER A 130 5.61 20.59 18.79
C SER A 130 5.41 19.36 17.88
N HIS A 131 5.82 19.46 16.60
CA HIS A 131 5.61 18.40 15.60
C HIS A 131 6.83 18.16 14.70
N HIS A 132 8.01 18.68 15.06
CA HIS A 132 9.20 18.63 14.21
C HIS A 132 9.60 17.20 13.83
N LYS A 133 9.41 16.23 14.74
CA LYS A 133 9.73 14.82 14.45
C LYS A 133 8.84 14.21 13.36
N ILE A 134 7.60 14.64 13.24
CA ILE A 134 6.72 14.20 12.15
C ILE A 134 7.29 14.65 10.80
N PHE A 135 7.74 15.89 10.71
CA PHE A 135 8.33 16.43 9.49
C PHE A 135 9.71 15.86 9.20
N GLU A 136 10.53 15.68 10.21
CA GLU A 136 11.84 15.03 10.11
C GLU A 136 11.69 13.59 9.55
N MET A 137 10.69 12.84 10.02
CA MET A 137 10.44 11.48 9.57
C MET A 137 9.98 11.37 8.10
N THR A 138 9.62 12.47 7.45
CA THR A 138 9.33 12.48 6.00
C THR A 138 10.58 12.65 5.15
N GLU A 139 11.72 13.04 5.74
CA GLU A 139 12.98 13.15 5.04
C GLU A 139 13.68 11.76 5.02
N PRO A 140 14.11 11.26 3.85
CA PRO A 140 14.62 9.90 3.69
C PRO A 140 15.79 9.57 4.62
N GLU A 141 16.73 10.48 4.76
CA GLU A 141 17.95 10.31 5.56
C GLU A 141 17.62 10.25 7.06
N ALA A 142 16.77 11.16 7.53
CA ALA A 142 16.35 11.20 8.94
C ALA A 142 15.51 9.99 9.32
N ARG A 143 14.63 9.56 8.41
CA ARG A 143 13.85 8.34 8.58
C ARG A 143 14.74 7.10 8.65
N GLU A 144 15.69 6.96 7.73
CA GLU A 144 16.62 5.83 7.75
C GLU A 144 17.48 5.83 9.00
N ALA A 145 17.97 6.99 9.45
CA ALA A 145 18.68 7.14 10.73
C ALA A 145 17.81 6.67 11.90
N THR A 146 16.51 6.99 11.91
CA THR A 146 15.58 6.53 12.94
C THR A 146 15.41 5.02 12.90
N LEU A 147 15.26 4.41 11.70
CA LEU A 147 15.17 2.95 11.56
C LEU A 147 16.44 2.25 12.08
N VAL A 148 17.62 2.81 11.77
CA VAL A 148 18.91 2.32 12.29
C VAL A 148 18.99 2.48 13.81
N THR A 149 18.51 3.60 14.37
CA THR A 149 18.46 3.83 15.82
C THR A 149 17.62 2.77 16.52
N ILE A 150 16.40 2.49 16.01
CA ILE A 150 15.54 1.43 16.56
C ILE A 150 16.22 0.08 16.49
N HIS A 151 16.76 -0.27 15.32
CA HIS A 151 17.46 -1.54 15.09
C HIS A 151 18.61 -1.75 16.10
N LYS A 152 19.50 -0.77 16.23
CA LYS A 152 20.66 -0.83 17.12
C LYS A 152 20.25 -0.84 18.60
N HIS A 153 19.29 0.00 18.99
CA HIS A 153 18.84 0.12 20.38
C HIS A 153 18.28 -1.20 20.92
N PHE A 154 17.53 -1.91 20.10
CA PHE A 154 16.94 -3.21 20.47
C PHE A 154 17.81 -4.42 20.10
N ASN A 155 18.99 -4.19 19.54
CA ASN A 155 19.93 -5.24 19.10
C ASN A 155 19.26 -6.33 18.26
N ILE A 156 18.46 -5.94 17.27
CA ILE A 156 17.73 -6.88 16.41
C ILE A 156 18.69 -7.48 15.38
N LEU A 157 19.00 -8.74 15.50
CA LEU A 157 20.04 -9.40 14.68
C LEU A 157 19.59 -9.67 13.25
N ALA A 158 18.34 -10.09 13.05
CA ALA A 158 17.80 -10.44 11.74
C ALA A 158 16.65 -9.49 11.37
N ASP A 159 16.60 -9.09 10.11
CA ASP A 159 15.50 -8.28 9.53
C ASP A 159 15.18 -6.96 10.30
N GLY A 160 16.22 -6.39 10.95
CA GLY A 160 16.08 -5.26 11.88
C GLY A 160 15.40 -4.04 11.25
N ARG A 161 15.68 -3.75 9.98
CA ARG A 161 15.05 -2.64 9.26
C ARG A 161 13.54 -2.86 9.06
N SER A 162 13.12 -4.07 8.71
CA SER A 162 11.69 -4.40 8.58
C SER A 162 10.99 -4.39 9.94
N ALA A 163 11.65 -4.86 10.99
CA ALA A 163 11.14 -4.79 12.35
C ALA A 163 10.95 -3.35 12.82
N ALA A 164 11.92 -2.46 12.55
CA ALA A 164 11.82 -1.04 12.86
C ALA A 164 10.66 -0.36 12.08
N LYS A 165 10.49 -0.68 10.79
CA LYS A 165 9.34 -0.20 10.01
C LYS A 165 8.01 -0.66 10.60
N ARG A 166 7.90 -1.93 11.02
CA ARG A 166 6.69 -2.44 11.68
C ARG A 166 6.39 -1.70 12.97
N LEU A 167 7.41 -1.31 13.73
CA LEU A 167 7.23 -0.49 14.94
C LEU A 167 6.67 0.90 14.61
N LEU A 168 7.20 1.58 13.60
CA LEU A 168 6.67 2.89 13.17
C LEU A 168 5.21 2.78 12.68
N LEU A 169 4.86 1.75 11.93
CA LEU A 169 3.48 1.48 11.53
C LEU A 169 2.57 1.18 12.73
N LEU A 170 3.09 0.45 13.72
CA LEU A 170 2.38 0.17 14.95
C LEU A 170 2.03 1.48 15.69
N MET A 171 2.99 2.41 15.80
CA MET A 171 2.77 3.73 16.41
C MET A 171 1.70 4.52 15.64
N LEU A 172 1.73 4.48 14.33
CA LEU A 172 0.78 5.20 13.49
C LEU A 172 -0.67 4.72 13.69
N PHE A 173 -0.86 3.40 13.86
CA PHE A 173 -2.17 2.76 13.91
C PHE A 173 -2.53 2.19 15.29
N CYS A 174 -1.88 2.65 16.35
CA CYS A 174 -2.20 2.25 17.72
C CYS A 174 -2.65 3.45 18.54
N SER A 175 -3.58 3.23 19.48
CA SER A 175 -3.91 4.22 20.50
C SER A 175 -2.85 4.21 21.59
N ASP A 176 -2.76 5.31 22.35
CA ASP A 176 -1.85 5.40 23.50
C ASP A 176 -2.06 4.24 24.49
N GLU A 177 -3.30 3.96 24.85
CA GLU A 177 -3.64 2.86 25.79
C GLU A 177 -3.32 1.45 25.26
N ASN A 178 -3.41 1.23 23.94
CA ASN A 178 -3.18 -0.08 23.34
C ASN A 178 -1.71 -0.30 22.94
N PHE A 179 -0.94 0.80 22.84
CA PHE A 179 0.43 0.73 22.39
C PHE A 179 1.33 -0.11 23.31
N PRO A 180 1.27 -0.02 24.66
CA PRO A 180 2.12 -0.84 25.52
C PRO A 180 1.95 -2.34 25.26
N GLY A 181 0.72 -2.83 25.14
CA GLY A 181 0.45 -4.24 24.84
C GLY A 181 0.89 -4.67 23.45
N ALA A 182 0.73 -3.80 22.46
CA ALA A 182 1.16 -4.05 21.09
C ALA A 182 2.70 -4.01 20.98
N PHE A 183 3.35 -3.11 21.68
CA PHE A 183 4.81 -3.00 21.78
C PHE A 183 5.42 -4.24 22.46
N THR A 184 4.82 -4.71 23.55
CA THR A 184 5.23 -5.97 24.21
C THR A 184 5.16 -7.16 23.23
N LYS A 185 4.09 -7.27 22.44
CA LYS A 185 3.98 -8.31 21.41
C LYS A 185 5.06 -8.17 20.31
N TRP A 186 5.34 -6.95 19.90
CA TRP A 186 6.40 -6.68 18.93
C TRP A 186 7.77 -7.10 19.47
N LYS A 187 8.10 -6.77 20.74
CA LYS A 187 9.33 -7.19 21.42
C LYS A 187 9.46 -8.70 21.48
N LYS A 188 8.42 -9.41 21.93
CA LYS A 188 8.39 -10.88 22.03
C LYS A 188 8.66 -11.56 20.69
N GLY A 189 8.13 -11.03 19.59
CA GLY A 189 8.37 -11.54 18.24
C GLY A 189 9.82 -11.37 17.74
N LEU A 190 10.67 -10.63 18.46
CA LEU A 190 12.05 -10.30 18.08
C LEU A 190 13.08 -10.70 19.13
N THR A 191 12.68 -11.41 20.18
CA THR A 191 13.54 -11.76 21.33
C THR A 191 14.17 -10.54 22.03
N VAL A 192 13.50 -9.40 21.96
CA VAL A 192 13.90 -8.16 22.66
C VAL A 192 13.47 -8.26 24.14
N PRO A 193 14.31 -7.85 25.10
CA PRO A 193 13.96 -7.84 26.53
C PRO A 193 12.64 -7.11 26.81
N GLU A 194 11.85 -7.64 27.74
CA GLU A 194 10.50 -7.10 28.03
C GLU A 194 10.59 -5.71 28.64
N GLU A 195 11.61 -5.44 29.44
CA GLU A 195 11.91 -4.16 30.08
C GLU A 195 12.47 -3.08 29.15
N ALA A 196 12.88 -3.46 27.94
CA ALA A 196 13.44 -2.51 26.99
C ALA A 196 12.42 -1.42 26.61
N GLU A 197 12.82 -0.18 26.78
CA GLU A 197 12.01 1.00 26.45
C GLU A 197 12.33 1.55 25.06
N LEU A 198 11.47 2.41 24.55
CA LEU A 198 11.73 3.11 23.30
C LEU A 198 12.89 4.11 23.45
N PRO A 199 13.72 4.30 22.40
CA PRO A 199 14.66 5.43 22.37
C PRO A 199 13.91 6.75 22.54
N ALA A 200 14.47 7.71 23.27
CA ALA A 200 13.82 8.99 23.59
C ALA A 200 13.32 9.74 22.34
N SER A 201 14.09 9.72 21.24
CA SER A 201 13.69 10.34 19.97
C SER A 201 12.46 9.66 19.33
N VAL A 202 12.30 8.36 19.54
CA VAL A 202 11.16 7.57 19.03
C VAL A 202 9.94 7.76 19.93
N GLN A 203 10.13 7.88 21.25
CA GLN A 203 9.06 8.27 22.18
C GLN A 203 8.51 9.66 21.83
N LEU A 204 9.39 10.62 21.58
CA LEU A 204 9.00 11.97 21.16
C LEU A 204 8.21 11.95 19.85
N TYR A 205 8.68 11.19 18.87
CA TYR A 205 7.93 11.01 17.61
C TYR A 205 6.52 10.47 17.86
N PHE A 206 6.39 9.44 18.69
CA PHE A 206 5.10 8.83 19.01
C PHE A 206 4.16 9.85 19.72
N SER A 207 4.64 10.59 20.70
CA SER A 207 3.82 11.60 21.38
C SER A 207 3.35 12.71 20.43
N GLN A 208 4.23 13.19 19.54
CA GLN A 208 3.88 14.16 18.51
C GLN A 208 2.87 13.60 17.49
N LEU A 209 2.98 12.31 17.17
CA LEU A 209 2.05 11.63 16.27
C LEU A 209 0.64 11.50 16.87
N LEU A 210 0.53 11.20 18.17
CA LEU A 210 -0.76 11.18 18.88
C LEU A 210 -1.45 12.55 18.84
N ASN A 211 -0.69 13.60 19.13
CA ASN A 211 -1.19 14.99 19.08
C ASN A 211 -1.60 15.39 17.66
N ALA A 212 -0.77 15.10 16.66
CA ALA A 212 -1.09 15.38 15.26
C ALA A 212 -2.36 14.66 14.79
N ARG A 213 -2.54 13.40 15.19
CA ARG A 213 -3.75 12.63 14.88
C ARG A 213 -5.00 13.29 15.46
N GLU A 214 -4.94 13.74 16.70
CA GLU A 214 -6.05 14.45 17.34
C GLU A 214 -6.39 15.75 16.59
N LEU A 215 -5.38 16.57 16.28
CA LEU A 215 -5.55 17.81 15.51
C LEU A 215 -6.15 17.55 14.13
N ILE A 216 -5.63 16.55 13.40
CA ILE A 216 -6.15 16.18 12.09
C ILE A 216 -7.61 15.74 12.20
N LEU A 217 -7.93 14.83 13.12
CA LEU A 217 -9.28 14.31 13.29
C LEU A 217 -10.27 15.33 13.84
N SER A 218 -9.82 16.41 14.49
CA SER A 218 -10.70 17.52 14.88
C SER A 218 -11.27 18.26 13.66
N ARG A 219 -10.55 18.25 12.53
CA ARG A 219 -10.99 18.87 11.27
C ARG A 219 -11.78 17.91 10.38
N TYR A 220 -11.46 16.62 10.44
CA TYR A 220 -12.07 15.57 9.60
C TYR A 220 -13.06 14.73 10.41
N THR A 221 -14.08 15.39 10.98
CA THR A 221 -15.05 14.78 11.92
C THR A 221 -15.87 13.65 11.28
N ASP A 222 -16.16 13.72 9.99
CA ASP A 222 -16.90 12.68 9.26
C ASP A 222 -16.27 11.30 9.38
N PHE A 223 -14.94 11.24 9.53
CA PHE A 223 -14.25 9.99 9.74
C PHE A 223 -14.42 9.42 11.15
N LYS A 224 -14.67 10.27 12.16
CA LYS A 224 -15.05 9.81 13.52
C LYS A 224 -16.44 9.18 13.49
N ASP A 225 -17.39 9.81 12.81
CA ASP A 225 -18.75 9.28 12.67
C ASP A 225 -18.75 7.94 11.90
N LEU A 226 -17.95 7.86 10.82
CA LEU A 226 -17.75 6.60 10.08
C LEU A 226 -17.17 5.51 10.98
N ALA A 227 -16.14 5.84 11.76
CA ALA A 227 -15.48 4.86 12.63
C ALA A 227 -16.43 4.37 13.74
N GLN A 228 -17.24 5.24 14.30
CA GLN A 228 -18.26 4.85 15.27
C GLN A 228 -19.26 3.90 14.63
N TRP A 229 -19.82 4.26 13.48
CA TRP A 229 -20.76 3.39 12.77
C TRP A 229 -20.18 2.01 12.42
N LEU A 230 -18.92 1.96 11.95
CA LEU A 230 -18.23 0.70 11.65
C LEU A 230 -18.04 -0.16 12.91
N ASN A 231 -17.64 0.45 14.01
CA ASN A 231 -17.45 -0.25 15.27
C ASN A 231 -18.77 -0.83 15.82
N GLU A 232 -19.86 -0.09 15.70
CA GLU A 232 -21.20 -0.56 16.08
C GLU A 232 -21.61 -1.78 15.23
N LYS A 233 -21.40 -1.72 13.92
CA LYS A 233 -21.68 -2.82 12.99
C LYS A 233 -20.81 -4.04 13.26
N ASP A 234 -19.49 -3.86 13.40
CA ASP A 234 -18.56 -4.96 13.70
C ASP A 234 -18.88 -5.62 15.05
N SER A 235 -19.20 -4.84 16.07
CA SER A 235 -19.60 -5.34 17.38
C SER A 235 -20.88 -6.17 17.29
N TYR A 236 -21.85 -5.69 16.53
CA TYR A 236 -23.13 -6.38 16.34
C TYR A 236 -22.96 -7.72 15.60
N PHE A 237 -22.17 -7.76 14.53
CA PHE A 237 -22.02 -8.96 13.70
C PHE A 237 -20.96 -9.96 14.19
N SER A 238 -19.92 -9.52 14.88
CA SER A 238 -18.78 -10.37 15.25
C SER A 238 -18.63 -10.62 16.74
N GLY A 239 -19.36 -9.91 17.60
CA GLY A 239 -19.19 -9.96 19.06
C GLY A 239 -17.82 -9.48 19.55
N LYS A 240 -17.01 -8.88 18.70
CA LYS A 240 -15.67 -8.39 19.03
C LYS A 240 -15.74 -7.09 19.82
N LYS A 241 -14.74 -6.87 20.69
CA LYS A 241 -14.60 -5.58 21.38
C LYS A 241 -14.47 -4.45 20.37
N GLN A 242 -15.17 -3.34 20.63
CA GLN A 242 -15.08 -2.14 19.83
C GLN A 242 -13.62 -1.63 19.79
N LYS A 243 -13.17 -1.26 18.59
CA LYS A 243 -11.88 -0.60 18.41
C LYS A 243 -12.01 0.87 18.82
N LYS A 244 -10.89 1.49 19.19
CA LYS A 244 -10.90 2.94 19.44
C LYS A 244 -11.25 3.70 18.16
N CYS A 245 -12.27 4.56 18.27
CA CYS A 245 -12.80 5.31 17.12
C CYS A 245 -11.75 6.18 16.44
N GLU A 246 -10.85 6.83 17.20
CA GLU A 246 -9.80 7.70 16.66
C GLU A 246 -8.82 6.93 15.76
N VAL A 247 -8.40 5.74 16.17
CA VAL A 247 -7.47 4.91 15.38
C VAL A 247 -8.14 4.43 14.11
N THR A 248 -9.40 3.99 14.21
CA THR A 248 -10.19 3.55 13.06
C THR A 248 -10.45 4.71 12.11
N ALA A 249 -10.86 5.88 12.63
CA ALA A 249 -11.09 7.09 11.85
C ALA A 249 -9.82 7.52 11.10
N PHE A 250 -8.69 7.55 11.77
CA PHE A 250 -7.41 7.94 11.19
C PHE A 250 -6.95 6.96 10.10
N SER A 251 -7.12 5.67 10.33
CA SER A 251 -6.82 4.64 9.33
C SER A 251 -7.67 4.80 8.05
N HIS A 252 -8.96 5.08 8.20
CA HIS A 252 -9.84 5.32 7.05
C HIS A 252 -9.54 6.64 6.34
N LEU A 253 -9.16 7.69 7.08
CA LEU A 253 -8.71 8.95 6.49
C LEU A 253 -7.45 8.74 5.66
N LEU A 254 -6.40 8.12 6.21
CA LEU A 254 -5.17 7.85 5.49
C LEU A 254 -5.40 6.95 4.27
N GLY A 255 -6.23 5.91 4.40
CA GLY A 255 -6.59 5.05 3.28
C GLY A 255 -7.41 5.78 2.19
N SER A 256 -8.18 6.80 2.55
CA SER A 256 -8.91 7.64 1.58
C SER A 256 -7.96 8.58 0.84
N VAL A 257 -7.00 9.19 1.54
CA VAL A 257 -5.91 9.98 0.95
C VAL A 257 -5.08 9.13 0.01
N GLU A 258 -4.65 7.96 0.46
CA GLU A 258 -3.91 7.00 -0.36
C GLU A 258 -4.63 6.70 -1.68
N HIS A 259 -5.91 6.37 -1.61
CA HIS A 259 -6.68 6.05 -2.82
C HIS A 259 -6.82 7.24 -3.77
N HIS A 260 -7.04 8.44 -3.24
CA HIS A 260 -7.13 9.65 -4.04
C HIS A 260 -5.82 9.89 -4.80
N LEU A 261 -4.71 9.87 -4.08
CA LEU A 261 -3.38 10.05 -4.65
C LEU A 261 -2.99 8.95 -5.64
N LEU A 262 -3.39 7.69 -5.42
CA LEU A 262 -3.17 6.62 -6.39
C LEU A 262 -3.96 6.84 -7.68
N SER A 263 -5.16 7.42 -7.60
CA SER A 263 -5.94 7.78 -8.78
C SER A 263 -5.24 8.88 -9.59
N ASP A 264 -4.74 9.91 -8.92
CA ASP A 264 -3.99 10.99 -9.56
C ASP A 264 -2.65 10.48 -10.12
N PHE A 265 -1.99 9.58 -9.38
CA PHE A 265 -0.78 8.91 -9.84
C PHE A 265 -1.03 8.11 -11.13
N ALA A 266 -2.13 7.35 -11.20
CA ALA A 266 -2.48 6.62 -12.41
C ALA A 266 -2.76 7.56 -13.59
N VAL A 267 -3.48 8.68 -13.34
CA VAL A 267 -3.78 9.69 -14.37
C VAL A 267 -2.50 10.38 -14.87
N ALA A 268 -1.62 10.83 -13.96
CA ALA A 268 -0.36 11.46 -14.31
C ALA A 268 0.54 10.51 -15.11
N THR A 269 0.62 9.24 -14.69
CA THR A 269 1.37 8.19 -15.40
C THR A 269 0.84 7.96 -16.81
N ALA A 270 -0.49 7.89 -16.97
CA ALA A 270 -1.12 7.76 -18.29
C ALA A 270 -0.88 9.00 -19.16
N GLY A 271 -0.91 10.20 -18.58
CA GLY A 271 -0.60 11.46 -19.27
C GLY A 271 0.82 11.52 -19.83
N LEU A 272 1.75 10.80 -19.25
CA LEU A 272 3.12 10.64 -19.75
C LEU A 272 3.27 9.51 -20.78
N GLY A 273 2.18 8.88 -21.19
CA GLY A 273 2.16 7.80 -22.19
C GLY A 273 2.49 6.40 -21.63
N HIS A 274 2.54 6.24 -20.32
CA HIS A 274 2.70 4.95 -19.67
C HIS A 274 1.33 4.34 -19.33
N ILE A 275 1.25 3.01 -19.25
CA ILE A 275 0.00 2.30 -18.96
C ILE A 275 0.01 1.87 -17.50
N PRO A 276 -0.82 2.49 -16.61
CA PRO A 276 -1.06 1.95 -15.28
C PRO A 276 -1.92 0.68 -15.42
N GLU A 277 -1.46 -0.43 -14.85
CA GLU A 277 -2.14 -1.73 -14.98
C GLU A 277 -2.92 -2.09 -13.71
N ASP A 278 -2.28 -1.99 -12.55
CA ASP A 278 -2.89 -2.38 -11.27
C ASP A 278 -2.62 -1.37 -10.17
N LEU A 279 -3.58 -1.25 -9.24
CA LEU A 279 -3.39 -0.53 -7.98
C LEU A 279 -2.94 -1.51 -6.89
N ILE A 280 -1.79 -1.24 -6.27
CA ILE A 280 -1.21 -2.09 -5.23
C ILE A 280 -1.00 -1.26 -3.96
N PHE A 281 -1.97 -1.31 -3.05
CA PHE A 281 -1.93 -0.57 -1.78
C PHE A 281 -1.51 0.90 -1.95
N ASP A 282 -0.28 1.25 -1.62
CA ASP A 282 0.33 2.58 -1.74
C ASP A 282 1.10 2.79 -3.05
N GLY A 283 0.87 1.93 -4.06
CA GLY A 283 1.54 1.96 -5.34
C GLY A 283 0.70 1.56 -6.53
N ILE A 284 1.31 1.62 -7.68
CA ILE A 284 0.74 1.13 -8.95
C ILE A 284 1.76 0.29 -9.72
N HIS A 285 1.25 -0.70 -10.42
CA HIS A 285 2.03 -1.40 -11.43
C HIS A 285 1.94 -0.65 -12.77
N ILE A 286 3.08 -0.37 -13.38
CA ILE A 286 3.19 0.37 -14.64
C ILE A 286 3.80 -0.54 -15.69
N VAL A 287 3.14 -0.66 -16.84
CA VAL A 287 3.73 -1.38 -17.97
C VAL A 287 4.94 -0.62 -18.49
N ILE A 288 6.09 -1.28 -18.47
CA ILE A 288 7.35 -0.72 -18.95
C ILE A 288 7.52 -1.11 -20.43
N PRO A 289 7.81 -0.17 -21.33
CA PRO A 289 8.29 -0.50 -22.67
C PRO A 289 9.57 -1.33 -22.60
N ARG A 290 9.71 -2.32 -23.49
CA ARG A 290 10.78 -3.35 -23.46
C ARG A 290 12.22 -2.85 -23.37
N HIS A 291 12.47 -1.59 -23.69
CA HIS A 291 13.80 -1.00 -23.76
C HIS A 291 13.93 0.24 -22.85
N SER A 292 13.02 0.42 -21.90
CA SER A 292 13.13 1.53 -20.95
C SER A 292 14.32 1.31 -20.04
N SER A 293 15.22 2.29 -20.00
CA SER A 293 16.29 2.29 -19.01
C SER A 293 15.76 2.63 -17.63
N THR A 294 16.45 2.19 -16.57
CA THR A 294 16.16 2.59 -15.19
C THR A 294 16.08 4.10 -15.05
N ALA A 295 16.99 4.84 -15.70
CA ALA A 295 16.98 6.30 -15.69
C ALA A 295 15.69 6.89 -16.29
N ALA A 296 15.11 6.29 -17.33
CA ALA A 296 13.85 6.75 -17.91
C ALA A 296 12.68 6.51 -16.95
N ILE A 297 12.69 5.40 -16.24
CA ILE A 297 11.66 5.05 -15.24
C ILE A 297 11.76 5.99 -14.04
N ASP A 298 12.97 6.27 -13.54
CA ASP A 298 13.20 7.22 -12.45
C ASP A 298 12.80 8.65 -12.84
N ALA A 299 13.09 9.06 -14.07
CA ALA A 299 12.67 10.36 -14.59
C ALA A 299 11.13 10.47 -14.68
N MET A 300 10.45 9.40 -15.06
CA MET A 300 8.99 9.33 -15.06
C MET A 300 8.45 9.45 -13.61
N ALA A 301 8.99 8.70 -12.67
CA ALA A 301 8.60 8.75 -11.26
C ALA A 301 8.83 10.14 -10.65
N GLY A 302 9.93 10.81 -11.03
CA GLY A 302 10.23 12.19 -10.64
C GLY A 302 9.18 13.19 -11.15
N ARG A 303 8.80 13.09 -12.42
CA ARG A 303 7.77 13.96 -13.03
C ARG A 303 6.40 13.73 -12.39
N VAL A 304 5.96 12.48 -12.25
CA VAL A 304 4.68 12.16 -11.58
C VAL A 304 4.65 12.71 -10.15
N SER A 305 5.76 12.57 -9.41
CA SER A 305 5.87 13.13 -8.06
C SER A 305 5.74 14.66 -8.05
N SER A 306 6.30 15.35 -9.03
CA SER A 306 6.20 16.81 -9.17
C SER A 306 4.76 17.23 -9.50
N ASP A 307 4.16 16.60 -10.49
CA ASP A 307 2.79 16.92 -10.93
C ASP A 307 1.77 16.79 -9.78
N ILE A 308 1.89 15.75 -8.96
CA ILE A 308 1.02 15.54 -7.80
C ILE A 308 1.30 16.58 -6.69
N ARG A 309 2.56 16.91 -6.43
CA ARG A 309 2.90 17.94 -5.43
C ARG A 309 2.37 19.31 -5.82
N ASP A 310 2.55 19.67 -7.09
CA ASP A 310 2.21 21.01 -7.62
C ASP A 310 0.69 21.17 -7.80
N GLY A 311 -0.02 20.10 -8.21
CA GLY A 311 -1.46 20.12 -8.45
C GLY A 311 -2.32 20.02 -7.18
N GLU A 312 -1.96 19.10 -6.28
CA GLU A 312 -2.82 18.71 -5.15
C GLU A 312 -2.33 19.23 -3.78
N GLY A 313 -1.18 19.89 -3.74
CA GLY A 313 -0.59 20.41 -2.51
C GLY A 313 -0.11 19.32 -1.54
N TRP A 314 0.25 18.14 -2.08
CA TRP A 314 0.88 17.06 -1.32
C TRP A 314 2.39 17.20 -1.37
N THR A 315 2.92 18.12 -0.58
CA THR A 315 4.30 18.62 -0.69
C THR A 315 5.37 17.56 -0.45
N ARG A 316 5.00 16.45 0.21
CA ARG A 316 5.92 15.35 0.55
C ARG A 316 5.69 14.07 -0.25
N PHE A 317 4.73 14.10 -1.16
CA PHE A 317 4.49 12.95 -2.02
C PHE A 317 5.70 12.69 -2.93
N ARG A 318 6.19 11.45 -2.91
CA ARG A 318 7.29 10.99 -3.76
C ARG A 318 6.97 9.59 -4.27
N VAL A 319 7.20 9.37 -5.53
CA VAL A 319 7.12 8.06 -6.14
C VAL A 319 8.50 7.43 -6.14
N ARG A 320 8.56 6.18 -5.73
CA ARG A 320 9.75 5.34 -5.81
C ARG A 320 9.45 4.11 -6.64
N VAL A 321 10.26 3.88 -7.66
CA VAL A 321 10.18 2.64 -8.43
C VAL A 321 11.02 1.57 -7.73
N LYS A 322 10.47 0.37 -7.65
CA LYS A 322 11.15 -0.81 -7.12
C LYS A 322 11.31 -1.82 -8.24
N ASP A 323 12.47 -2.40 -8.33
CA ASP A 323 12.68 -3.54 -9.20
C ASP A 323 11.97 -4.78 -8.62
N PHE A 324 11.41 -5.58 -9.50
CA PHE A 324 10.98 -6.92 -9.17
C PHE A 324 12.20 -7.85 -9.18
N ASP A 325 12.92 -7.89 -8.07
CA ASP A 325 13.96 -8.90 -7.88
C ASP A 325 13.33 -10.28 -7.86
N LEU A 326 13.80 -11.15 -8.74
CA LEU A 326 13.37 -12.54 -8.71
C LEU A 326 13.85 -13.20 -7.42
N PRO A 327 12.99 -13.94 -6.73
CA PRO A 327 13.42 -14.67 -5.55
C PRO A 327 14.45 -15.75 -5.88
N ALA A 328 15.28 -16.14 -4.89
CA ALA A 328 16.26 -17.19 -5.06
C ALA A 328 15.60 -18.50 -5.48
N GLY A 329 16.26 -19.27 -6.34
CA GLY A 329 15.77 -20.55 -6.85
C GLY A 329 14.76 -20.46 -7.98
N VAL A 330 14.47 -19.25 -8.52
CA VAL A 330 13.64 -19.12 -9.71
C VAL A 330 14.45 -19.44 -10.95
N PRO A 331 14.02 -20.42 -11.78
CA PRO A 331 14.75 -20.78 -12.98
C PRO A 331 14.75 -19.66 -14.02
N ALA A 332 15.75 -19.66 -14.89
CA ALA A 332 15.79 -18.76 -16.04
C ALA A 332 14.56 -18.98 -16.93
N SER A 333 14.03 -17.91 -17.53
CA SER A 333 12.90 -18.04 -18.44
C SER A 333 13.30 -18.93 -19.64
N ARG A 334 12.45 -19.90 -19.95
CA ARG A 334 12.62 -20.75 -21.15
C ARG A 334 12.28 -20.01 -22.45
N ARG A 335 11.55 -18.87 -22.32
CA ARG A 335 11.16 -18.08 -23.51
C ARG A 335 12.36 -17.32 -24.04
N THR A 336 12.77 -17.67 -25.24
CA THR A 336 13.72 -16.86 -26.00
C THR A 336 13.04 -15.56 -26.48
N GLU A 337 13.84 -14.57 -26.84
CA GLU A 337 13.33 -13.29 -27.33
C GLU A 337 12.49 -13.44 -28.60
N ALA A 338 12.75 -14.52 -29.39
CA ALA A 338 12.03 -14.88 -30.61
C ALA A 338 10.59 -15.34 -30.36
N ASP A 339 10.30 -15.92 -29.19
CA ASP A 339 8.97 -16.44 -28.84
C ASP A 339 8.00 -15.37 -28.30
N ARG A 340 8.44 -14.11 -28.25
CA ARG A 340 7.61 -13.01 -27.78
C ARG A 340 6.68 -12.56 -28.89
N PRO A 341 5.35 -12.66 -28.71
CA PRO A 341 4.43 -12.16 -29.73
C PRO A 341 4.72 -10.68 -29.99
N ALA A 342 4.80 -10.32 -31.26
CA ALA A 342 4.95 -8.93 -31.68
C ALA A 342 3.91 -8.05 -30.94
N ALA A 343 4.34 -6.92 -30.41
CA ALA A 343 3.46 -6.02 -29.69
C ALA A 343 2.22 -5.78 -30.53
N ARG A 344 1.04 -6.11 -29.98
CA ARG A 344 -0.22 -5.70 -30.61
C ARG A 344 -0.16 -4.20 -30.78
N SER A 345 -0.20 -3.78 -32.02
CA SER A 345 -0.35 -2.38 -32.38
C SER A 345 -1.54 -1.80 -31.63
N GLN A 346 -1.29 -0.76 -30.90
CA GLN A 346 -2.19 0.12 -30.18
C GLN A 346 -3.42 -0.53 -29.50
N PRO A 347 -3.63 -0.28 -28.20
CA PRO A 347 -4.92 -0.58 -27.59
C PRO A 347 -6.01 0.19 -28.36
N PRO A 348 -7.22 -0.40 -28.50
CA PRO A 348 -8.33 0.31 -29.10
C PRO A 348 -8.51 1.64 -28.38
N PRO A 349 -8.88 2.71 -29.10
CA PRO A 349 -9.11 4.01 -28.48
C PRO A 349 -10.11 3.81 -27.35
N MET A 350 -9.71 4.25 -26.14
CA MET A 350 -10.57 4.20 -24.97
C MET A 350 -11.85 4.95 -25.33
N SER A 351 -12.99 4.24 -25.26
CA SER A 351 -14.30 4.88 -25.39
C SER A 351 -14.32 6.14 -24.52
N PRO A 352 -14.87 7.27 -25.02
CA PRO A 352 -14.93 8.50 -24.25
C PRO A 352 -15.58 8.18 -22.91
N ARG A 353 -14.80 8.33 -21.84
CA ARG A 353 -15.26 8.16 -20.47
C ARG A 353 -16.58 8.94 -20.33
N ARG A 354 -17.63 8.26 -19.93
CA ARG A 354 -18.66 8.96 -19.13
C ARG A 354 -17.86 9.71 -18.06
N GLN A 355 -17.92 11.03 -18.10
CA GLN A 355 -17.37 11.88 -17.06
C GLN A 355 -17.95 11.36 -15.75
N LEU A 356 -17.17 10.55 -15.03
CA LEU A 356 -17.39 10.34 -13.63
C LEU A 356 -17.35 11.73 -13.05
N ALA A 357 -18.50 12.18 -12.53
CA ALA A 357 -18.62 13.46 -11.87
C ALA A 357 -17.39 13.64 -10.99
N THR A 358 -16.63 14.67 -11.25
CA THR A 358 -15.48 15.05 -10.43
C THR A 358 -15.94 15.01 -8.99
N PRO A 359 -15.34 14.20 -8.11
CA PRO A 359 -15.70 14.26 -6.70
C PRO A 359 -15.54 15.71 -6.29
N ALA A 360 -16.58 16.27 -5.70
CA ALA A 360 -16.56 17.64 -5.23
C ALA A 360 -15.28 17.82 -4.40
N PRO A 361 -14.51 18.90 -4.60
CA PRO A 361 -13.32 19.17 -3.81
C PRO A 361 -13.73 19.03 -2.34
N LEU A 362 -12.89 18.36 -1.54
CA LEU A 362 -13.06 18.17 -0.09
C LEU A 362 -13.54 19.51 0.47
N ALA A 363 -14.84 19.63 0.67
CA ALA A 363 -15.52 20.90 0.79
C ALA A 363 -14.86 21.71 1.90
N GLN A 364 -14.35 22.87 1.56
CA GLN A 364 -14.18 23.97 2.49
C GLN A 364 -15.57 24.27 3.08
N GLN A 365 -15.96 23.57 4.14
CA GLN A 365 -17.10 23.96 4.93
C GLN A 365 -16.76 25.32 5.55
N ARG A 366 -17.41 26.36 5.04
CA ARG A 366 -17.38 27.68 5.65
C ARG A 366 -17.83 27.55 7.11
N PRO A 367 -17.21 28.24 8.05
CA PRO A 367 -17.74 28.34 9.39
C PRO A 367 -19.14 28.98 9.31
N MET A 368 -20.15 28.28 9.82
CA MET A 368 -21.42 28.92 10.15
C MET A 368 -21.16 29.87 11.30
N ALA A 369 -21.58 31.12 11.11
CA ALA A 369 -21.53 32.20 12.08
C ALA A 369 -22.38 31.90 13.33
#